data_aa801843c5ebd18829e796281d303a12
#
_entry.id   aa801843c5ebd18829e796281d303a12
#
_cell.length_a   1.000
_cell.length_b   1.000
_cell.length_c   1.000
_cell.angle_alpha   90.00
_cell.angle_beta   90.00
_cell.angle_gamma   90.00
#
_symmetry.space_group_name_H-M   'P 1'
#
loop_
_entity.id
_entity.type
_entity.pdbx_description
1 polymer ?
#
loop_
_entity_poly.entity_id
_entity_poly.type
_entity_poly.pdbx_seq_one_letter_code
_entity_poly.pdbx_strand_id
1 'polypeptide(L)'
;MKIKIYCLKPALYLLFCFFLSEIQSADKPNFIETKVDNPKSVLLVGNSFMYYNNGVHKPLLGMIKAEASLGKGHRLRSITINGSSLEWHDVESYVTNPNIGSFSITSKNKYKNYKTKGFDLAILMDCSQCPIHPDRQELFNFYADKHARTLIDNGVEPTFMMTWAYEDEPQMMQGLENGYTKAGNRNNVLVLPVGLAFQASVLAYPDIKLYT
;
A
#
# COMPACT_ATOMS: atom_id res chain seq x y z
N MET A 1 83.77 22.39 1.44
CA MET A 1 82.63 22.44 2.35
C MET A 1 81.42 22.03 1.54
N LYS A 2 80.89 20.75 1.67
CA LYS A 2 79.84 20.19 0.87
C LYS A 2 78.56 20.28 1.69
N ILE A 3 77.60 21.07 1.22
CA ILE A 3 76.23 21.19 1.82
C ILE A 3 75.38 20.04 1.24
N LYS A 4 74.89 19.11 2.10
CA LYS A 4 73.92 18.09 1.78
C LYS A 4 72.55 18.70 1.96
N ILE A 5 71.79 18.81 0.87
CA ILE A 5 70.38 19.15 0.88
C ILE A 5 69.57 17.87 1.09
N TYR A 6 68.89 17.74 2.23
CA TYR A 6 67.92 16.66 2.46
C TYR A 6 66.58 17.05 1.85
N CYS A 7 66.19 16.33 0.81
CA CYS A 7 64.90 16.45 0.20
C CYS A 7 63.88 15.70 1.07
N LEU A 8 63.01 16.44 1.81
CA LEU A 8 61.87 15.85 2.48
C LEU A 8 60.78 15.54 1.39
N LYS A 9 60.42 14.27 1.28
CA LYS A 9 59.24 13.85 0.48
C LYS A 9 58.01 14.07 1.35
N PRO A 10 56.97 14.80 0.89
CA PRO A 10 55.68 14.81 1.58
C PRO A 10 54.99 13.49 1.32
N ALA A 11 54.74 12.73 2.37
CA ALA A 11 53.87 11.57 2.32
C ALA A 11 52.42 12.10 2.23
N LEU A 12 51.82 11.99 1.03
CA LEU A 12 50.45 12.28 0.77
C LEU A 12 49.59 11.12 1.29
N TYR A 13 49.09 11.27 2.51
CA TYR A 13 48.05 10.36 3.02
C TYR A 13 46.74 10.63 2.28
N LEU A 14 46.43 9.83 1.27
CA LEU A 14 45.10 9.71 0.69
C LEU A 14 44.21 9.04 1.72
N LEU A 15 43.47 9.86 2.45
CA LEU A 15 42.37 9.41 3.31
C LEU A 15 41.21 9.00 2.38
N PHE A 16 41.17 7.72 1.99
CA PHE A 16 40.06 7.13 1.27
C PHE A 16 38.93 6.90 2.27
N CYS A 17 38.10 7.92 2.48
CA CYS A 17 36.84 7.73 3.18
C CYS A 17 35.95 6.82 2.33
N PHE A 18 35.99 5.53 2.64
CA PHE A 18 34.94 4.61 2.23
C PHE A 18 33.65 5.06 2.89
N PHE A 19 32.81 5.81 2.18
CA PHE A 19 31.39 5.84 2.46
C PHE A 19 30.85 4.45 2.15
N LEU A 20 30.89 3.59 3.14
CA LEU A 20 30.03 2.41 3.16
C LEU A 20 28.61 2.98 3.29
N SER A 21 27.96 3.23 2.15
CA SER A 21 26.49 3.27 2.14
C SER A 21 26.06 1.90 2.61
N GLU A 22 25.62 1.82 3.87
CA GLU A 22 24.88 0.65 4.34
C GLU A 22 23.72 0.47 3.37
N ILE A 23 23.79 -0.56 2.55
CA ILE A 23 22.67 -1.05 1.79
C ILE A 23 21.73 -1.58 2.88
N GLN A 24 20.84 -0.73 3.37
CA GLN A 24 19.83 -1.10 4.33
C GLN A 24 18.93 -2.10 3.63
N SER A 25 19.11 -3.37 3.97
CA SER A 25 18.25 -4.44 3.48
C SER A 25 16.81 -4.07 3.80
N ALA A 26 15.93 -4.17 2.80
CA ALA A 26 14.51 -3.94 3.03
C ALA A 26 14.01 -4.84 4.16
N ASP A 27 13.18 -4.29 5.04
CA ASP A 27 12.54 -5.07 6.09
C ASP A 27 11.70 -6.17 5.44
N LYS A 28 11.82 -7.40 5.92
CA LYS A 28 10.98 -8.50 5.42
C LYS A 28 9.60 -8.44 6.07
N PRO A 29 8.53 -8.72 5.32
CA PRO A 29 7.20 -8.83 5.91
C PRO A 29 7.14 -10.03 6.86
N ASN A 30 6.57 -9.81 8.06
CA ASN A 30 6.32 -10.88 9.04
C ASN A 30 5.06 -11.67 8.71
N PHE A 31 4.17 -11.10 7.92
CA PHE A 31 2.87 -11.67 7.55
C PHE A 31 2.73 -11.70 6.03
N ILE A 32 2.51 -12.89 5.48
CA ILE A 32 2.39 -13.15 4.04
C ILE A 32 1.02 -13.71 3.64
N GLU A 33 0.15 -13.94 4.63
CA GLU A 33 -1.20 -14.50 4.45
C GLU A 33 -2.22 -13.74 5.28
N THR A 34 -3.47 -13.79 4.87
CA THR A 34 -4.60 -13.32 5.68
C THR A 34 -4.92 -14.32 6.77
N LYS A 35 -5.38 -13.84 7.93
CA LYS A 35 -5.86 -14.69 9.03
C LYS A 35 -7.26 -15.23 8.73
N VAL A 36 -8.07 -14.43 8.01
CA VAL A 36 -9.39 -14.85 7.54
C VAL A 36 -9.22 -15.67 6.27
N ASP A 37 -9.63 -16.94 6.33
CA ASP A 37 -9.68 -17.79 5.15
C ASP A 37 -10.87 -17.38 4.26
N ASN A 38 -10.61 -17.16 2.95
CA ASN A 38 -11.61 -16.86 1.93
C ASN A 38 -12.60 -15.72 2.31
N PRO A 39 -12.14 -14.49 2.56
CA PRO A 39 -13.00 -13.39 2.99
C PRO A 39 -14.09 -13.09 1.96
N LYS A 40 -15.36 -13.14 2.37
CA LYS A 40 -16.52 -12.95 1.49
C LYS A 40 -16.95 -11.50 1.35
N SER A 41 -16.67 -10.69 2.36
CA SER A 41 -17.05 -9.28 2.40
C SER A 41 -15.82 -8.41 2.61
N VAL A 42 -15.39 -7.72 1.56
CA VAL A 42 -14.16 -6.93 1.55
C VAL A 42 -14.48 -5.45 1.36
N LEU A 43 -13.93 -4.63 2.25
CA LEU A 43 -13.94 -3.17 2.16
C LEU A 43 -12.62 -2.68 1.58
N LEU A 44 -12.66 -1.80 0.57
CA LEU A 44 -11.51 -1.09 0.04
C LEU A 44 -11.62 0.38 0.45
N VAL A 45 -10.61 0.90 1.13
CA VAL A 45 -10.55 2.30 1.61
C VAL A 45 -9.32 2.96 1.02
N GLY A 46 -9.50 4.08 0.32
CA GLY A 46 -8.38 4.79 -0.29
C GLY A 46 -8.82 5.96 -1.18
N ASN A 47 -8.11 6.18 -2.25
CA ASN A 47 -8.26 7.35 -3.11
C ASN A 47 -8.43 6.97 -4.59
N SER A 48 -8.04 7.89 -5.49
CA SER A 48 -8.16 7.71 -6.94
C SER A 48 -7.46 6.45 -7.48
N PHE A 49 -6.38 6.01 -6.88
CA PHE A 49 -5.69 4.76 -7.27
C PHE A 49 -6.60 3.52 -7.17
N MET A 50 -7.61 3.56 -6.30
CA MET A 50 -8.57 2.47 -6.16
C MET A 50 -9.78 2.57 -7.09
N TYR A 51 -10.11 3.75 -7.63
CA TYR A 51 -11.33 3.89 -8.45
C TYR A 51 -11.10 4.21 -9.92
N TYR A 52 -9.93 4.70 -10.34
CA TYR A 52 -9.65 4.90 -11.76
C TYR A 52 -9.80 3.59 -12.56
N ASN A 53 -10.01 3.72 -13.86
CA ASN A 53 -10.17 2.60 -14.79
C ASN A 53 -11.23 1.58 -14.35
N ASN A 54 -12.40 2.07 -13.94
CA ASN A 54 -13.54 1.29 -13.41
C ASN A 54 -13.33 0.70 -12.01
N GLY A 55 -12.28 1.10 -11.31
CA GLY A 55 -11.99 0.72 -9.93
C GLY A 55 -11.47 -0.70 -9.77
N VAL A 56 -10.52 -0.86 -8.88
CA VAL A 56 -9.86 -2.14 -8.57
C VAL A 56 -10.86 -3.24 -8.18
N HIS A 57 -11.95 -2.89 -7.51
CA HIS A 57 -12.95 -3.85 -7.02
C HIS A 57 -13.64 -4.64 -8.13
N LYS A 58 -13.79 -4.11 -9.34
CA LYS A 58 -14.47 -4.81 -10.44
C LYS A 58 -13.60 -5.92 -11.05
N PRO A 59 -12.38 -5.66 -11.53
CA PRO A 59 -11.50 -6.72 -12.03
C PRO A 59 -11.20 -7.75 -10.95
N LEU A 60 -10.94 -7.34 -9.71
CA LEU A 60 -10.72 -8.25 -8.60
C LEU A 60 -11.91 -9.19 -8.38
N LEU A 61 -13.14 -8.66 -8.36
CA LEU A 61 -14.35 -9.50 -8.25
C LEU A 61 -14.51 -10.42 -9.46
N GLY A 62 -14.09 -9.99 -10.66
CA GLY A 62 -14.08 -10.82 -11.87
C GLY A 62 -13.13 -12.02 -11.73
N MET A 63 -11.91 -11.79 -11.24
CA MET A 63 -10.92 -12.84 -10.97
C MET A 63 -11.43 -13.82 -9.91
N ILE A 64 -11.96 -13.33 -8.79
CA ILE A 64 -12.54 -14.15 -7.72
C ILE A 64 -13.67 -15.05 -8.26
N LYS A 65 -14.53 -14.52 -9.14
CA LYS A 65 -15.62 -15.29 -9.76
C LYS A 65 -15.14 -16.35 -10.76
N ALA A 66 -14.01 -16.11 -11.40
CA ALA A 66 -13.40 -17.07 -12.33
C ALA A 66 -12.71 -18.23 -11.59
N GLU A 67 -12.31 -18.04 -10.34
CA GLU A 67 -11.70 -19.07 -9.51
C GLU A 67 -12.78 -19.87 -8.75
N ALA A 68 -13.09 -21.06 -9.28
CA ALA A 68 -14.18 -21.88 -8.78
C ALA A 68 -13.98 -22.34 -7.32
N SER A 69 -12.73 -22.54 -6.89
CA SER A 69 -12.38 -22.99 -5.53
C SER A 69 -12.81 -22.00 -4.45
N LEU A 70 -12.87 -20.70 -4.77
CA LEU A 70 -13.29 -19.64 -3.86
C LEU A 70 -14.81 -19.64 -3.59
N GLY A 71 -15.60 -20.29 -4.44
CA GLY A 71 -17.05 -20.38 -4.31
C GLY A 71 -17.76 -19.05 -4.59
N LYS A 72 -19.01 -18.94 -4.16
CA LYS A 72 -19.90 -17.79 -4.43
C LYS A 72 -20.05 -16.87 -3.20
N GLY A 73 -20.65 -15.71 -3.41
CA GLY A 73 -21.08 -14.80 -2.34
C GLY A 73 -20.14 -13.67 -2.00
N HIS A 74 -19.01 -13.54 -2.71
CA HIS A 74 -18.08 -12.43 -2.49
C HIS A 74 -18.69 -11.08 -2.81
N ARG A 75 -18.41 -10.11 -1.96
CA ARG A 75 -18.88 -8.72 -2.05
C ARG A 75 -17.71 -7.79 -1.78
N LEU A 76 -17.40 -6.96 -2.73
CA LEU A 76 -16.40 -5.90 -2.59
C LEU A 76 -17.10 -4.56 -2.56
N ARG A 77 -16.73 -3.73 -1.60
CA ARG A 77 -17.20 -2.35 -1.46
C ARG A 77 -15.99 -1.43 -1.42
N SER A 78 -16.12 -0.28 -2.06
CA SER A 78 -15.07 0.72 -2.13
C SER A 78 -15.58 2.03 -1.54
N ILE A 79 -14.83 2.58 -0.60
CA ILE A 79 -15.03 3.93 -0.06
C ILE A 79 -13.76 4.72 -0.39
N THR A 80 -13.90 5.67 -1.31
CA THR A 80 -12.76 6.41 -1.83
C THR A 80 -13.04 7.90 -1.82
N ILE A 81 -12.03 8.67 -1.46
CA ILE A 81 -12.04 10.14 -1.49
C ILE A 81 -10.90 10.57 -2.42
N ASN A 82 -11.21 11.41 -3.39
CA ASN A 82 -10.20 11.86 -4.37
C ASN A 82 -9.05 12.59 -3.67
N GLY A 83 -7.80 12.19 -3.97
CA GLY A 83 -6.60 12.81 -3.41
C GLY A 83 -6.39 12.58 -1.91
N SER A 84 -7.18 11.70 -1.27
CA SER A 84 -7.09 11.50 0.18
C SER A 84 -5.85 10.73 0.61
N SER A 85 -5.45 11.02 1.85
CA SER A 85 -4.66 10.14 2.69
C SER A 85 -5.56 9.37 3.67
N LEU A 86 -5.01 8.40 4.41
CA LEU A 86 -5.74 7.65 5.44
C LEU A 86 -6.32 8.58 6.53
N GLU A 87 -5.68 9.71 6.79
CA GLU A 87 -6.14 10.75 7.70
C GLU A 87 -7.58 11.23 7.44
N TRP A 88 -8.03 11.22 6.19
CA TRP A 88 -9.33 11.75 5.77
C TRP A 88 -10.47 10.75 5.97
N HIS A 89 -10.16 9.50 6.28
CA HIS A 89 -11.13 8.42 6.37
C HIS A 89 -11.61 8.18 7.81
N ASP A 90 -12.90 8.17 8.01
CA ASP A 90 -13.53 7.73 9.25
C ASP A 90 -13.84 6.23 9.19
N VAL A 91 -12.77 5.42 9.31
CA VAL A 91 -12.85 3.96 9.18
C VAL A 91 -13.75 3.34 10.24
N GLU A 92 -13.82 3.93 11.44
CA GLU A 92 -14.73 3.47 12.50
C GLU A 92 -16.19 3.57 12.04
N SER A 93 -16.58 4.72 11.50
CA SER A 93 -17.93 4.90 10.96
C SER A 93 -18.23 3.93 9.81
N TYR A 94 -17.25 3.62 8.97
CA TYR A 94 -17.46 2.71 7.85
C TYR A 94 -17.82 1.28 8.26
N VAL A 95 -17.37 0.83 9.42
CA VAL A 95 -17.60 -0.55 9.90
C VAL A 95 -18.67 -0.63 10.98
N THR A 96 -18.96 0.47 11.68
CA THR A 96 -19.92 0.47 12.81
C THR A 96 -21.26 1.10 12.49
N ASN A 97 -21.30 2.10 11.56
CA ASN A 97 -22.52 2.85 11.30
C ASN A 97 -23.47 2.07 10.39
N PRO A 98 -24.66 1.63 10.90
CA PRO A 98 -25.62 0.84 10.11
C PRO A 98 -26.28 1.64 8.98
N ASN A 99 -26.16 2.97 8.98
CA ASN A 99 -26.73 3.84 7.95
C ASN A 99 -25.82 4.02 6.74
N ILE A 100 -24.55 3.62 6.84
CA ILE A 100 -23.64 3.57 5.69
C ILE A 100 -24.02 2.36 4.85
N GLY A 101 -24.51 2.62 3.65
CA GLY A 101 -24.92 1.60 2.69
C GLY A 101 -24.33 1.83 1.33
N SER A 102 -24.62 0.92 0.41
CA SER A 102 -24.29 1.07 -0.99
C SER A 102 -25.52 0.83 -1.87
N PHE A 103 -25.47 1.37 -3.07
CA PHE A 103 -26.52 1.13 -4.05
C PHE A 103 -25.95 0.72 -5.40
N SER A 104 -26.78 0.14 -6.23
CA SER A 104 -26.50 -0.03 -7.65
C SER A 104 -27.72 0.35 -8.48
N ILE A 105 -27.48 0.78 -9.71
CA ILE A 105 -28.51 0.91 -10.72
C ILE A 105 -28.48 -0.35 -11.57
N THR A 106 -29.59 -1.06 -11.64
CA THR A 106 -29.70 -2.28 -12.44
C THR A 106 -29.75 -1.96 -13.95
N SER A 107 -29.56 -2.96 -14.80
CA SER A 107 -29.73 -2.82 -16.26
C SER A 107 -31.14 -2.36 -16.71
N LYS A 108 -32.11 -2.43 -15.81
CA LYS A 108 -33.48 -1.92 -16.02
C LYS A 108 -33.69 -0.53 -15.41
N ASN A 109 -32.61 0.22 -15.12
CA ASN A 109 -32.59 1.54 -14.48
C ASN A 109 -33.33 1.57 -13.12
N LYS A 110 -33.38 0.45 -12.42
CA LYS A 110 -33.94 0.37 -11.07
C LYS A 110 -32.84 0.53 -10.04
N TYR A 111 -33.14 1.37 -9.07
CA TYR A 111 -32.29 1.58 -7.89
C TYR A 111 -32.39 0.38 -6.94
N LYS A 112 -31.24 -0.16 -6.53
CA LYS A 112 -31.19 -1.25 -5.56
C LYS A 112 -30.23 -0.87 -4.42
N ASN A 113 -30.79 -0.72 -3.24
CA ASN A 113 -30.03 -0.51 -2.01
C ASN A 113 -29.50 -1.82 -1.44
N TYR A 114 -28.30 -1.77 -0.92
CA TYR A 114 -27.69 -2.84 -0.16
C TYR A 114 -27.38 -2.32 1.24
N LYS A 115 -27.98 -2.93 2.26
CA LYS A 115 -27.53 -2.71 3.65
C LYS A 115 -26.14 -3.31 3.80
N THR A 116 -25.26 -2.57 4.45
CA THR A 116 -23.93 -3.06 4.78
C THR A 116 -24.08 -4.15 5.83
N LYS A 117 -23.70 -5.37 5.51
CA LYS A 117 -23.38 -6.38 6.53
C LYS A 117 -21.91 -6.17 6.90
N GLY A 118 -21.46 -6.68 8.03
CA GLY A 118 -20.07 -6.59 8.46
C GLY A 118 -19.08 -7.01 7.37
N PHE A 119 -17.90 -6.51 7.47
CA PHE A 119 -16.77 -6.88 6.58
C PHE A 119 -15.94 -7.95 7.26
N ASP A 120 -15.37 -8.86 6.47
CA ASP A 120 -14.41 -9.85 6.93
C ASP A 120 -12.99 -9.28 6.87
N LEU A 121 -12.74 -8.44 5.86
CA LEU A 121 -11.42 -7.88 5.56
C LEU A 121 -11.56 -6.45 5.05
N ALA A 122 -10.64 -5.58 5.43
CA ALA A 122 -10.52 -4.22 4.88
C ALA A 122 -9.12 -3.99 4.30
N ILE A 123 -9.06 -3.48 3.07
CA ILE A 123 -7.84 -3.10 2.38
C ILE A 123 -7.72 -1.58 2.46
N LEU A 124 -6.68 -1.11 3.14
CA LEU A 124 -6.38 0.30 3.35
C LEU A 124 -5.22 0.73 2.46
N MET A 125 -5.36 1.86 1.78
CA MET A 125 -4.30 2.46 0.97
C MET A 125 -4.20 3.95 1.27
N ASP A 126 -2.98 4.42 1.51
CA ASP A 126 -2.70 5.85 1.71
C ASP A 126 -2.47 6.59 0.39
N CYS A 127 -2.12 7.86 0.45
CA CYS A 127 -1.72 8.63 -0.72
C CYS A 127 -0.46 8.04 -1.37
N SER A 128 -0.21 8.39 -2.62
CA SER A 128 0.86 7.81 -3.45
C SER A 128 2.23 7.78 -2.77
N GLN A 129 2.61 8.86 -2.09
CA GLN A 129 3.92 9.04 -1.46
C GLN A 129 3.86 9.26 0.06
N CYS A 130 2.68 9.23 0.69
CA CYS A 130 2.54 9.49 2.13
C CYS A 130 3.51 8.67 3.00
N PRO A 131 3.78 7.39 2.71
CA PRO A 131 4.72 6.59 3.50
C PRO A 131 6.18 7.06 3.47
N ILE A 132 6.54 7.90 2.50
CA ILE A 132 7.94 8.36 2.30
C ILE A 132 8.09 9.88 2.32
N HIS A 133 6.97 10.61 2.29
CA HIS A 133 7.01 12.07 2.25
C HIS A 133 7.41 12.63 3.63
N PRO A 134 8.39 13.54 3.72
CA PRO A 134 8.91 14.05 5.00
C PRO A 134 7.82 14.57 5.96
N ASP A 135 6.82 15.28 5.41
CA ASP A 135 5.77 15.92 6.21
C ASP A 135 4.54 15.01 6.42
N ARG A 136 4.49 13.82 5.80
CA ARG A 136 3.32 12.94 5.81
C ARG A 136 3.58 11.57 6.39
N GLN A 137 4.83 11.15 6.49
CA GLN A 137 5.20 9.81 6.97
C GLN A 137 4.72 9.54 8.40
N GLU A 138 4.81 10.54 9.28
CA GLU A 138 4.30 10.40 10.64
C GLU A 138 2.78 10.24 10.67
N LEU A 139 2.06 11.01 9.83
CA LEU A 139 0.61 10.88 9.69
C LEU A 139 0.23 9.51 9.11
N PHE A 140 0.93 9.04 8.08
CA PHE A 140 0.76 7.68 7.57
C PHE A 140 0.90 6.64 8.68
N ASN A 141 1.98 6.70 9.45
CA ASN A 141 2.24 5.77 10.54
C ASN A 141 1.10 5.81 11.59
N PHE A 142 0.72 7.00 12.00
CA PHE A 142 -0.33 7.20 13.00
C PHE A 142 -1.70 6.65 12.53
N TYR A 143 -2.13 6.99 11.30
CA TYR A 143 -3.43 6.56 10.80
C TYR A 143 -3.44 5.10 10.36
N ALA A 144 -2.34 4.54 9.89
CA ALA A 144 -2.20 3.11 9.66
C ALA A 144 -2.41 2.34 10.97
N ASP A 145 -1.76 2.75 12.06
CA ASP A 145 -1.90 2.12 13.37
C ASP A 145 -3.32 2.29 13.94
N LYS A 146 -3.87 3.50 13.87
CA LYS A 146 -5.22 3.81 14.33
C LYS A 146 -6.26 2.96 13.61
N HIS A 147 -6.24 2.95 12.28
CA HIS A 147 -7.25 2.25 11.50
C HIS A 147 -7.10 0.72 11.58
N ALA A 148 -5.88 0.21 11.63
CA ALA A 148 -5.65 -1.22 11.86
C ALA A 148 -6.25 -1.66 13.20
N ARG A 149 -6.02 -0.90 14.27
CA ARG A 149 -6.61 -1.15 15.58
C ARG A 149 -8.12 -1.09 15.54
N THR A 150 -8.68 -0.02 14.97
CA THR A 150 -10.14 0.15 14.84
C THR A 150 -10.79 -1.04 14.14
N LEU A 151 -10.20 -1.53 13.05
CA LEU A 151 -10.71 -2.68 12.32
C LEU A 151 -10.65 -3.96 13.16
N ILE A 152 -9.52 -4.23 13.81
CA ILE A 152 -9.35 -5.40 14.68
C ILE A 152 -10.38 -5.39 15.82
N ASP A 153 -10.55 -4.26 16.48
CA ASP A 153 -11.51 -4.10 17.60
C ASP A 153 -12.97 -4.31 17.16
N ASN A 154 -13.25 -4.15 15.85
CA ASN A 154 -14.56 -4.41 15.25
C ASN A 154 -14.65 -5.76 14.52
N GLY A 155 -13.68 -6.65 14.70
CA GLY A 155 -13.69 -8.00 14.12
C GLY A 155 -13.45 -8.03 12.59
N VAL A 156 -12.85 -6.99 12.03
CA VAL A 156 -12.49 -6.88 10.62
C VAL A 156 -10.97 -7.01 10.48
N GLU A 157 -10.50 -7.90 9.63
CA GLU A 157 -9.07 -8.03 9.37
C GLU A 157 -8.55 -6.86 8.53
N PRO A 158 -7.57 -6.07 9.03
CA PRO A 158 -6.93 -5.04 8.22
C PRO A 158 -5.88 -5.64 7.28
N THR A 159 -5.72 -5.01 6.12
CA THR A 159 -4.65 -5.27 5.16
C THR A 159 -4.19 -3.92 4.60
N PHE A 160 -2.90 -3.73 4.37
CA PHE A 160 -2.41 -2.55 3.68
C PHE A 160 -2.14 -2.86 2.21
N MET A 161 -2.52 -1.97 1.31
CA MET A 161 -2.19 -2.04 -0.10
C MET A 161 -1.06 -1.04 -0.39
N MET A 162 0.10 -1.58 -0.74
CA MET A 162 1.28 -0.79 -1.10
C MET A 162 1.04 -0.01 -2.38
N THR A 163 1.30 1.30 -2.37
CA THR A 163 1.29 2.14 -3.56
C THR A 163 2.54 1.89 -4.42
N TRP A 164 2.58 2.44 -5.62
CA TRP A 164 3.71 2.31 -6.55
C TRP A 164 4.40 3.63 -6.80
N ALA A 165 5.64 3.56 -7.28
CA ALA A 165 6.44 4.72 -7.63
C ALA A 165 5.84 5.49 -8.81
N TYR A 166 6.16 6.76 -8.96
CA TYR A 166 5.86 7.52 -10.16
C TYR A 166 6.75 7.06 -11.32
N GLU A 167 6.30 7.29 -12.54
CA GLU A 167 7.03 6.86 -13.75
C GLU A 167 8.43 7.48 -13.85
N ASP A 168 8.53 8.75 -13.49
CA ASP A 168 9.76 9.55 -13.49
C ASP A 168 10.57 9.44 -12.19
N GLU A 169 10.04 8.77 -11.15
CA GLU A 169 10.69 8.58 -9.85
C GLU A 169 10.72 7.12 -9.38
N PRO A 170 11.25 6.17 -10.17
CA PRO A 170 11.22 4.74 -9.84
C PRO A 170 11.94 4.40 -8.53
N GLN A 171 12.89 5.24 -8.07
CA GLN A 171 13.58 5.09 -6.80
C GLN A 171 12.66 5.18 -5.57
N MET A 172 11.47 5.78 -5.71
CA MET A 172 10.46 5.83 -4.64
C MET A 172 10.10 4.43 -4.14
N MET A 173 10.17 3.42 -5.02
CA MET A 173 9.66 2.08 -4.69
C MET A 173 10.32 1.48 -3.46
N GLN A 174 11.64 1.65 -3.31
CA GLN A 174 12.36 1.16 -2.13
C GLN A 174 11.84 1.79 -0.82
N GLY A 175 11.58 3.07 -0.84
CA GLY A 175 11.02 3.78 0.31
C GLY A 175 9.59 3.34 0.64
N LEU A 176 8.76 3.18 -0.39
CA LEU A 176 7.38 2.70 -0.26
C LEU A 176 7.33 1.28 0.32
N GLU A 177 8.16 0.38 -0.21
CA GLU A 177 8.30 -0.98 0.31
C GLU A 177 8.65 -0.96 1.79
N ASN A 178 9.68 -0.22 2.18
CA ASN A 178 10.11 -0.11 3.57
C ASN A 178 9.01 0.50 4.46
N GLY A 179 8.36 1.57 4.03
CA GLY A 179 7.31 2.25 4.79
C GLY A 179 6.11 1.33 5.06
N TYR A 180 5.58 0.70 4.03
CA TYR A 180 4.46 -0.22 4.18
C TYR A 180 4.82 -1.48 4.95
N THR A 181 6.00 -2.07 4.70
CA THR A 181 6.44 -3.27 5.42
C THR A 181 6.61 -2.99 6.92
N LYS A 182 7.20 -1.86 7.29
CA LYS A 182 7.29 -1.43 8.70
C LYS A 182 5.92 -1.25 9.33
N ALA A 183 4.99 -0.60 8.65
CA ALA A 183 3.62 -0.44 9.14
C ALA A 183 2.91 -1.79 9.30
N GLY A 184 3.04 -2.69 8.32
CA GLY A 184 2.50 -4.04 8.38
C GLY A 184 3.04 -4.84 9.56
N ASN A 185 4.36 -4.86 9.72
CA ASN A 185 5.03 -5.59 10.81
C ASN A 185 4.64 -5.05 12.19
N ARG A 186 4.58 -3.72 12.35
CA ARG A 186 4.19 -3.07 13.61
C ARG A 186 2.76 -3.40 14.04
N ASN A 187 1.85 -3.55 13.08
CA ASN A 187 0.44 -3.81 13.33
C ASN A 187 0.05 -5.30 13.24
N ASN A 188 0.97 -6.18 12.90
CA ASN A 188 0.71 -7.58 12.58
C ASN A 188 -0.30 -7.75 11.43
N VAL A 189 -0.13 -6.99 10.37
CA VAL A 189 -1.04 -6.84 9.23
C VAL A 189 -0.33 -7.24 7.94
N LEU A 190 -1.03 -7.97 7.08
CA LEU A 190 -0.57 -8.29 5.74
C LEU A 190 -0.42 -7.02 4.91
N VAL A 191 0.68 -6.90 4.19
CA VAL A 191 0.87 -5.89 3.14
C VAL A 191 0.73 -6.56 1.78
N LEU A 192 -0.25 -6.14 1.00
CA LEU A 192 -0.40 -6.52 -0.40
C LEU A 192 0.68 -5.80 -1.22
N PRO A 193 1.64 -6.49 -1.83
CA PRO A 193 2.80 -5.86 -2.46
C PRO A 193 2.48 -5.37 -3.88
N VAL A 194 1.39 -4.60 -4.03
CA VAL A 194 0.89 -4.13 -5.32
C VAL A 194 1.92 -3.24 -6.02
N GLY A 195 2.60 -2.37 -5.28
CA GLY A 195 3.68 -1.53 -5.83
C GLY A 195 4.83 -2.34 -6.42
N LEU A 196 5.25 -3.41 -5.76
CA LEU A 196 6.29 -4.31 -6.28
C LEU A 196 5.81 -5.08 -7.51
N ALA A 197 4.56 -5.55 -7.51
CA ALA A 197 3.97 -6.22 -8.67
C ALA A 197 3.86 -5.25 -9.87
N PHE A 198 3.51 -3.98 -9.62
CA PHE A 198 3.47 -2.93 -10.64
C PHE A 198 4.86 -2.68 -11.23
N GLN A 199 5.89 -2.51 -10.39
CA GLN A 199 7.27 -2.35 -10.81
C GLN A 199 7.77 -3.55 -11.63
N ALA A 200 7.52 -4.77 -11.15
CA ALA A 200 7.88 -5.97 -11.87
C ALA A 200 7.20 -6.06 -13.26
N SER A 201 5.95 -5.62 -13.36
CA SER A 201 5.20 -5.59 -14.63
C SER A 201 5.78 -4.57 -15.61
N VAL A 202 6.15 -3.37 -15.14
CA VAL A 202 6.82 -2.34 -15.97
C VAL A 202 8.14 -2.87 -16.53
N LEU A 203 8.92 -3.56 -15.71
CA LEU A 203 10.22 -4.11 -16.11
C LEU A 203 10.08 -5.30 -17.09
N ALA A 204 9.10 -6.17 -16.85
CA ALA A 204 8.90 -7.37 -17.67
C ALA A 204 8.20 -7.08 -19.01
N TYR A 205 7.39 -6.04 -19.07
CA TYR A 205 6.56 -5.71 -20.24
C TYR A 205 6.64 -4.21 -20.58
N PRO A 206 7.81 -3.72 -21.01
CA PRO A 206 8.05 -2.28 -21.24
C PRO A 206 7.16 -1.67 -22.35
N ASP A 207 6.63 -2.50 -23.24
CA ASP A 207 5.71 -2.07 -24.31
C ASP A 207 4.29 -1.84 -23.84
N ILE A 208 3.94 -2.29 -22.63
CA ILE A 208 2.63 -2.07 -22.03
C ILE A 208 2.68 -0.81 -21.16
N LYS A 209 1.97 0.21 -21.59
CA LYS A 209 1.85 1.44 -20.79
C LYS A 209 0.93 1.21 -19.59
N LEU A 210 1.51 1.17 -18.39
CA LEU A 210 0.77 1.07 -17.13
C LEU A 210 0.51 2.44 -16.51
N TYR A 211 1.35 3.43 -16.80
CA TYR A 211 1.13 4.83 -16.42
C TYR A 211 0.25 5.54 -17.45
N THR A 212 -0.60 6.46 -17.00
CA THR A 212 -1.55 7.22 -17.84
C THR A 212 -1.48 8.72 -17.57
#